data_71604fd298473ca0197498ed34067b6d
#
_entry.id   71604fd298473ca0197498ed34067b6d
#
_cell.length_a   1.000
_cell.length_b   1.000
_cell.length_c   1.000
_cell.angle_alpha   90.00
_cell.angle_beta   90.00
_cell.angle_gamma   90.00
#
_symmetry.space_group_name_H-M   'P 1'
#
loop_
_entity.id
_entity.type
_entity.pdbx_description
1 polymer ?
#
loop_
_entity_poly.entity_id
_entity_poly.type
_entity_poly.pdbx_seq_one_letter_code
_entity_poly.pdbx_strand_id
1 'polypeptide(L)'
;MITTNIIIKHRIAVLCLVALVFQVSMRAQQFAVGNNLVYSAALTPNLSLETRLDSSWTLGIAGGFRPWPTDDTAQRKYRHFSIDLYGRKWTEGTPWRGWFYGYDALWVHYNLSNLKMRYFGMFGDARHHRIQGNVIGVGSFGGYAWDLGSGFGIDVQGGADLAWTHYRMYDCVHCGSPVARKNRVYLLPKVSVDVSWRF
;
A
#
# COMPACT_ATOMS: atom_id res chain seq x y z
N MET A 1 -9.71 -7.04 44.00
CA MET A 1 -8.26 -7.34 44.00
C MET A 1 -7.76 -8.12 42.78
N ILE A 2 -8.56 -8.91 42.10
CA ILE A 2 -8.16 -9.70 40.89
C ILE A 2 -8.06 -8.82 39.61
N THR A 3 -8.95 -7.86 39.43
CA THR A 3 -9.00 -6.98 38.27
C THR A 3 -7.78 -6.04 38.14
N THR A 4 -7.25 -5.56 39.25
CA THR A 4 -6.09 -4.67 39.28
C THR A 4 -4.80 -5.38 38.79
N ASN A 5 -4.66 -6.67 39.13
CA ASN A 5 -3.52 -7.48 38.69
C ASN A 5 -3.52 -7.78 37.19
N ILE A 6 -4.68 -7.88 36.56
CA ILE A 6 -4.79 -8.11 35.10
C ILE A 6 -4.38 -6.84 34.32
N ILE A 7 -4.82 -5.67 34.76
CA ILE A 7 -4.49 -4.39 34.15
C ILE A 7 -2.98 -4.10 34.26
N ILE A 8 -2.38 -4.40 35.40
CA ILE A 8 -0.92 -4.22 35.58
C ILE A 8 -0.13 -5.15 34.68
N LYS A 9 -0.54 -6.41 34.57
CA LYS A 9 0.14 -7.39 33.66
C LYS A 9 0.06 -6.96 32.20
N HIS A 10 -1.07 -6.45 31.73
CA HIS A 10 -1.21 -5.94 30.36
C HIS A 10 -0.33 -4.70 30.12
N ARG A 11 -0.25 -3.77 31.06
CA ARG A 11 0.63 -2.59 30.97
C ARG A 11 2.10 -2.98 30.93
N ILE A 12 2.51 -3.94 31.74
CA ILE A 12 3.87 -4.48 31.75
C ILE A 12 4.17 -5.18 30.42
N ALA A 13 3.26 -6.01 29.91
CA ALA A 13 3.43 -6.68 28.62
C ALA A 13 3.57 -5.69 27.45
N VAL A 14 2.76 -4.62 27.43
CA VAL A 14 2.87 -3.54 26.43
C VAL A 14 4.18 -2.79 26.57
N LEU A 15 4.61 -2.46 27.80
CA LEU A 15 5.91 -1.81 28.05
C LEU A 15 7.09 -2.70 27.66
N CYS A 16 7.03 -4.01 27.93
CA CYS A 16 8.04 -4.96 27.49
C CYS A 16 8.08 -5.10 25.95
N LEU A 17 6.91 -5.10 25.29
CA LEU A 17 6.82 -5.12 23.83
C LEU A 17 7.42 -3.86 23.21
N VAL A 18 7.11 -2.69 23.77
CA VAL A 18 7.70 -1.40 23.37
C VAL A 18 9.20 -1.38 23.62
N ALA A 19 9.68 -1.87 24.79
CA ALA A 19 11.10 -1.95 25.11
C ALA A 19 11.86 -2.92 24.18
N LEU A 20 11.25 -4.04 23.77
CA LEU A 20 11.82 -4.97 22.80
C LEU A 20 11.97 -4.32 21.41
N VAL A 21 11.00 -3.51 20.99
CA VAL A 21 11.08 -2.74 19.73
C VAL A 21 12.22 -1.72 19.79
N PHE A 22 12.46 -1.07 20.94
CA PHE A 22 13.57 -0.11 21.10
C PHE A 22 14.96 -0.77 21.19
N GLN A 23 15.09 -2.01 21.61
CA GLN A 23 16.38 -2.71 21.67
C GLN A 23 16.93 -3.14 20.30
N VAL A 24 16.09 -3.17 19.26
CA VAL A 24 16.52 -3.46 17.88
C VAL A 24 17.34 -2.31 17.28
N SER A 25 17.32 -1.13 17.88
CA SER A 25 17.94 0.09 17.36
C SER A 25 19.48 0.13 17.42
N MET A 26 20.15 -0.90 17.94
CA MET A 26 21.63 -0.91 18.07
C MET A 26 22.38 -1.69 16.98
N ARG A 27 21.67 -2.29 16.03
CA ARG A 27 22.30 -2.84 14.83
C ARG A 27 21.98 -1.93 13.66
N ALA A 28 22.99 -1.55 12.87
CA ALA A 28 22.90 -0.69 11.69
C ALA A 28 21.54 -0.85 11.00
N GLN A 29 20.78 0.24 10.88
CA GLN A 29 19.42 0.37 10.36
C GLN A 29 19.01 -0.81 9.46
N GLN A 30 18.24 -1.75 9.99
CA GLN A 30 17.82 -2.95 9.26
C GLN A 30 16.37 -2.88 8.79
N PHE A 31 15.58 -1.99 9.37
CA PHE A 31 14.17 -1.84 9.07
C PHE A 31 13.82 -0.40 8.76
N ALA A 32 12.84 -0.23 7.89
CA ALA A 32 12.20 1.05 7.62
C ALA A 32 10.69 0.89 7.69
N VAL A 33 10.02 1.86 8.31
CA VAL A 33 8.56 2.04 8.26
C VAL A 33 8.28 3.26 7.41
N GLY A 34 7.35 3.15 6.47
CA GLY A 34 7.05 4.23 5.54
C GLY A 34 5.56 4.49 5.37
N ASN A 35 5.28 5.66 4.80
CA ASN A 35 3.95 6.10 4.41
C ASN A 35 4.01 6.73 3.02
N ASN A 36 3.10 6.31 2.13
CA ASN A 36 2.94 6.88 0.81
C ASN A 36 2.06 8.12 0.88
N LEU A 37 2.65 9.29 0.61
CA LEU A 37 1.96 10.57 0.68
C LEU A 37 0.89 10.74 -0.39
N VAL A 38 1.06 10.14 -1.58
CA VAL A 38 0.06 10.16 -2.66
C VAL A 38 -1.20 9.42 -2.22
N TYR A 39 -1.06 8.26 -1.57
CA TYR A 39 -2.19 7.50 -1.00
C TYR A 39 -2.83 8.27 0.15
N SER A 40 -2.04 8.88 1.02
CA SER A 40 -2.54 9.69 2.12
C SER A 40 -3.33 10.90 1.62
N ALA A 41 -2.84 11.61 0.59
CA ALA A 41 -3.56 12.70 -0.06
C ALA A 41 -4.87 12.23 -0.74
N ALA A 42 -4.89 10.98 -1.23
CA ALA A 42 -6.10 10.34 -1.74
C ALA A 42 -7.01 9.78 -0.64
N LEU A 43 -6.82 10.15 0.63
CA LEU A 43 -7.56 9.67 1.79
C LEU A 43 -7.53 8.14 1.93
N THR A 44 -6.40 7.54 1.62
CA THR A 44 -6.14 6.11 1.76
C THR A 44 -5.05 5.92 2.81
N PRO A 45 -5.40 5.64 4.08
CA PRO A 45 -4.44 5.22 5.08
C PRO A 45 -3.58 4.07 4.56
N ASN A 46 -2.28 4.18 4.73
CA ASN A 46 -1.33 3.22 4.22
C ASN A 46 -0.09 3.14 5.11
N LEU A 47 0.58 2.01 5.05
CA LEU A 47 1.80 1.75 5.78
C LEU A 47 2.67 0.80 4.97
N SER A 48 3.98 1.01 5.00
CA SER A 48 4.95 0.06 4.49
C SER A 48 5.95 -0.34 5.57
N LEU A 49 6.43 -1.56 5.46
CA LEU A 49 7.53 -2.10 6.25
C LEU A 49 8.55 -2.68 5.28
N GLU A 50 9.80 -2.28 5.42
CA GLU A 50 10.90 -2.71 4.57
C GLU A 50 12.06 -3.18 5.43
N THR A 51 12.74 -4.24 5.01
CA THR A 51 13.92 -4.78 5.68
C THR A 51 15.08 -4.86 4.71
N ARG A 52 16.26 -4.60 5.23
CA ARG A 52 17.51 -4.79 4.52
C ARG A 52 17.83 -6.29 4.45
N LEU A 53 18.08 -6.80 3.25
CA LEU A 53 18.54 -8.18 3.05
C LEU A 53 20.07 -8.26 2.99
N ASP A 54 20.70 -7.35 2.25
CA ASP A 54 22.14 -7.25 2.13
C ASP A 54 22.60 -5.78 1.91
N SER A 55 23.81 -5.56 1.42
CA SER A 55 24.36 -4.21 1.17
C SER A 55 23.59 -3.44 0.09
N SER A 56 22.85 -4.11 -0.78
CA SER A 56 22.24 -3.51 -1.97
C SER A 56 20.77 -3.89 -2.21
N TRP A 57 20.22 -4.82 -1.42
CA TRP A 57 18.84 -5.27 -1.56
C TRP A 57 18.01 -5.01 -0.31
N THR A 58 16.79 -4.58 -0.53
CA THR A 58 15.75 -4.52 0.50
C THR A 58 14.51 -5.25 0.02
N LEU A 59 13.74 -5.78 0.97
CA LEU A 59 12.44 -6.43 0.75
C LEU A 59 11.40 -5.72 1.60
N GLY A 60 10.24 -5.44 1.03
CA GLY A 60 9.19 -4.73 1.72
C GLY A 60 7.79 -5.26 1.44
N ILE A 61 6.89 -4.87 2.32
CA ILE A 61 5.45 -5.04 2.18
C ILE A 61 4.78 -3.70 2.44
N ALA A 62 3.83 -3.32 1.58
CA ALA A 62 3.01 -2.14 1.77
C ALA A 62 1.53 -2.53 1.79
N GLY A 63 0.74 -1.83 2.59
CA GLY A 63 -0.70 -2.01 2.67
C GLY A 63 -1.43 -0.68 2.60
N GLY A 64 -2.58 -0.65 1.92
CA GLY A 64 -3.44 0.52 1.85
C GLY A 64 -4.90 0.12 2.04
N PHE A 65 -5.65 0.96 2.74
CA PHE A 65 -7.04 0.67 3.04
C PHE A 65 -7.92 1.92 2.94
N ARG A 66 -8.94 1.86 2.10
CA ARG A 66 -9.93 2.92 1.94
C ARG A 66 -11.34 2.38 2.18
N PRO A 67 -11.88 2.47 3.41
CA PRO A 67 -13.19 1.92 3.76
C PRO A 67 -14.36 2.85 3.43
N TRP A 68 -14.13 4.17 3.37
CA TRP A 68 -15.20 5.16 3.33
C TRP A 68 -15.90 5.24 1.98
N PRO A 69 -17.22 5.46 1.97
CA PRO A 69 -17.91 5.90 0.76
C PRO A 69 -17.45 7.32 0.41
N THR A 70 -17.37 7.61 -0.87
CA THR A 70 -16.93 8.94 -1.32
C THR A 70 -18.09 9.96 -1.27
N ASP A 71 -19.32 9.51 -1.51
CA ASP A 71 -20.53 10.35 -1.53
C ASP A 71 -21.76 9.45 -1.64
N ASP A 72 -22.57 9.40 -0.59
CA ASP A 72 -23.81 8.59 -0.58
C ASP A 72 -24.91 9.20 -1.43
N THR A 73 -24.96 10.54 -1.55
CA THR A 73 -25.99 11.24 -2.36
C THR A 73 -25.77 10.99 -3.85
N ALA A 74 -24.52 10.99 -4.31
CA ALA A 74 -24.17 10.70 -5.70
C ALA A 74 -23.95 9.20 -5.96
N GLN A 75 -24.22 8.34 -5.00
CA GLN A 75 -23.98 6.89 -5.07
C GLN A 75 -22.58 6.51 -5.53
N ARG A 76 -21.58 7.34 -5.21
CA ARG A 76 -20.20 7.05 -5.49
C ARG A 76 -19.63 6.12 -4.42
N LYS A 77 -18.95 5.09 -4.88
CA LYS A 77 -18.22 4.18 -4.01
C LYS A 77 -16.79 4.04 -4.52
N TYR A 78 -15.84 4.31 -3.64
CA TYR A 78 -14.43 4.10 -3.92
C TYR A 78 -13.79 3.45 -2.71
N ARG A 79 -13.94 2.13 -2.62
CA ARG A 79 -13.37 1.32 -1.54
C ARG A 79 -12.35 0.38 -2.11
N HIS A 80 -11.22 0.26 -1.44
CA HIS A 80 -10.24 -0.75 -1.77
C HIS A 80 -9.40 -1.13 -0.55
N PHE A 81 -8.81 -2.30 -0.64
CA PHE A 81 -7.74 -2.79 0.21
C PHE A 81 -6.65 -3.31 -0.70
N SER A 82 -5.40 -2.93 -0.46
CA SER A 82 -4.25 -3.33 -1.25
C SER A 82 -3.13 -3.88 -0.38
N ILE A 83 -2.43 -4.87 -0.93
CA ILE A 83 -1.15 -5.37 -0.41
C ILE A 83 -0.19 -5.38 -1.60
N ASP A 84 1.01 -4.88 -1.38
CA ASP A 84 2.10 -4.84 -2.34
C ASP A 84 3.36 -5.44 -1.68
N LEU A 85 3.89 -6.51 -2.27
CA LEU A 85 5.17 -7.11 -1.88
C LEU A 85 6.21 -6.64 -2.88
N TYR A 86 7.30 -6.05 -2.42
CA TYR A 86 8.29 -5.48 -3.32
C TYR A 86 9.72 -5.75 -2.88
N GLY A 87 10.62 -5.84 -3.86
CA GLY A 87 12.07 -5.86 -3.67
C GLY A 87 12.72 -4.69 -4.38
N ARG A 88 13.65 -3.99 -3.72
CA ARG A 88 14.42 -2.87 -4.28
C ARG A 88 15.89 -3.22 -4.37
N LYS A 89 16.51 -2.93 -5.51
CA LYS A 89 17.94 -2.96 -5.74
C LYS A 89 18.50 -1.54 -5.71
N TRP A 90 19.42 -1.27 -4.81
CA TRP A 90 20.08 0.01 -4.62
C TRP A 90 21.36 0.04 -5.43
N THR A 91 21.48 0.99 -6.37
CA THR A 91 22.60 1.01 -7.34
C THR A 91 23.93 1.39 -6.73
N GLU A 92 23.90 2.18 -5.66
CA GLU A 92 25.11 2.62 -4.94
C GLU A 92 25.53 1.66 -3.80
N GLY A 93 24.87 0.52 -3.67
CA GLY A 93 25.17 -0.46 -2.62
C GLY A 93 24.89 0.04 -1.20
N THR A 94 24.01 1.04 -1.07
CA THR A 94 23.61 1.60 0.22
C THR A 94 22.08 1.70 0.25
N PRO A 95 21.39 0.83 0.99
CA PRO A 95 19.94 0.88 1.10
C PRO A 95 19.42 2.23 1.57
N TRP A 96 18.25 2.61 1.02
CA TRP A 96 17.50 3.83 1.33
C TRP A 96 18.22 5.15 0.98
N ARG A 97 19.18 5.09 0.04
CA ARG A 97 19.88 6.27 -0.46
C ARG A 97 20.24 6.09 -1.93
N GLY A 98 20.07 7.17 -2.73
CA GLY A 98 20.43 7.19 -4.14
C GLY A 98 19.40 6.51 -5.04
N TRP A 99 19.84 6.12 -6.23
CA TRP A 99 18.98 5.48 -7.22
C TRP A 99 18.67 4.03 -6.86
N PHE A 100 17.44 3.63 -7.13
CA PHE A 100 17.01 2.25 -7.01
C PHE A 100 16.06 1.84 -8.13
N TYR A 101 15.98 0.54 -8.36
CA TYR A 101 14.92 -0.09 -9.15
C TYR A 101 14.40 -1.31 -8.41
N GLY A 102 13.22 -1.76 -8.77
CA GLY A 102 12.61 -2.89 -8.08
C GLY A 102 11.53 -3.57 -8.88
N TYR A 103 11.07 -4.65 -8.28
CA TYR A 103 9.95 -5.46 -8.76
C TYR A 103 8.96 -5.64 -7.64
N ASP A 104 7.70 -5.83 -8.01
CA ASP A 104 6.62 -6.02 -7.05
C ASP A 104 5.56 -7.00 -7.51
N ALA A 105 4.78 -7.43 -6.54
CA ALA A 105 3.59 -8.24 -6.71
C ALA A 105 2.45 -7.60 -5.92
N LEU A 106 1.45 -7.12 -6.64
CA LEU A 106 0.31 -6.37 -6.13
C LEU A 106 -0.94 -7.23 -6.04
N TRP A 107 -1.64 -7.14 -4.93
CA TRP A 107 -3.02 -7.61 -4.81
C TRP A 107 -3.93 -6.50 -4.31
N VAL A 108 -5.07 -6.27 -4.99
CA VAL A 108 -6.06 -5.27 -4.60
C VAL A 108 -7.45 -5.88 -4.64
N HIS A 109 -8.18 -5.75 -3.54
CA HIS A 109 -9.63 -5.92 -3.53
C HIS A 109 -10.30 -4.57 -3.64
N TYR A 110 -11.26 -4.41 -4.55
CA TYR A 110 -11.91 -3.13 -4.79
C TYR A 110 -13.43 -3.24 -4.96
N ASN A 111 -14.10 -2.13 -4.63
CA ASN A 111 -15.54 -1.93 -4.86
C ASN A 111 -15.74 -0.47 -5.29
N LEU A 112 -16.01 -0.29 -6.58
CA LEU A 112 -16.03 1.00 -7.25
C LEU A 112 -17.40 1.23 -7.86
N SER A 113 -17.94 2.46 -7.76
CA SER A 113 -19.20 2.85 -8.39
C SER A 113 -19.20 4.34 -8.70
N ASN A 114 -19.80 4.69 -9.82
CA ASN A 114 -20.00 6.07 -10.30
C ASN A 114 -18.70 6.90 -10.27
N LEU A 115 -17.59 6.29 -10.72
CA LEU A 115 -16.30 6.96 -10.84
C LEU A 115 -16.28 7.84 -12.09
N LYS A 116 -16.14 9.15 -11.91
CA LYS A 116 -15.97 10.11 -13.02
C LYS A 116 -14.56 10.10 -13.61
N MET A 117 -13.58 9.57 -12.89
CA MET A 117 -12.18 9.54 -13.33
C MET A 117 -11.98 8.54 -14.46
N ARG A 118 -11.27 9.00 -15.50
CA ARG A 118 -10.70 8.14 -16.54
C ARG A 118 -9.28 7.77 -16.10
N TYR A 119 -9.12 6.72 -15.31
CA TYR A 119 -7.80 6.23 -14.96
C TYR A 119 -7.22 5.49 -16.16
N PHE A 120 -6.58 6.22 -17.07
CA PHE A 120 -5.99 5.70 -18.33
C PHE A 120 -6.92 4.76 -19.13
N GLY A 121 -8.23 5.00 -19.12
CA GLY A 121 -9.22 4.13 -19.78
C GLY A 121 -9.60 2.87 -19.01
N MET A 122 -8.97 2.64 -17.85
CA MET A 122 -9.26 1.50 -16.99
C MET A 122 -10.54 1.72 -16.16
N PHE A 123 -11.14 0.60 -15.74
CA PHE A 123 -12.35 0.61 -14.90
C PHE A 123 -13.51 1.39 -15.49
N GLY A 124 -13.61 1.46 -16.84
CA GLY A 124 -14.66 2.21 -17.55
C GLY A 124 -16.08 1.82 -17.13
N ASP A 125 -16.30 0.53 -16.82
CA ASP A 125 -17.59 0.03 -16.35
C ASP A 125 -18.01 0.67 -15.00
N ALA A 126 -17.07 1.11 -14.16
CA ALA A 126 -17.35 1.77 -12.89
C ALA A 126 -18.02 3.14 -13.01
N ARG A 127 -18.16 3.68 -14.21
CA ARG A 127 -18.86 4.95 -14.47
C ARG A 127 -20.38 4.81 -14.37
N HIS A 128 -20.90 3.68 -14.79
CA HIS A 128 -22.35 3.45 -14.93
C HIS A 128 -22.83 2.29 -14.06
N HIS A 129 -21.93 1.43 -13.63
CA HIS A 129 -22.20 0.24 -12.83
C HIS A 129 -21.35 0.23 -11.55
N ARG A 130 -21.82 -0.50 -10.56
CA ARG A 130 -20.94 -0.88 -9.45
C ARG A 130 -20.11 -2.09 -9.88
N ILE A 131 -18.81 -2.01 -9.75
CA ILE A 131 -17.91 -3.12 -9.99
C ILE A 131 -17.20 -3.52 -8.68
N GLN A 132 -17.13 -4.80 -8.43
CA GLN A 132 -16.43 -5.36 -7.28
C GLN A 132 -15.59 -6.56 -7.72
N GLY A 133 -14.31 -6.54 -7.38
CA GLY A 133 -13.38 -7.58 -7.81
C GLY A 133 -12.04 -7.52 -7.15
N ASN A 134 -11.13 -8.30 -7.73
CA ASN A 134 -9.73 -8.35 -7.33
C ASN A 134 -8.83 -8.02 -8.51
N VAL A 135 -7.71 -7.40 -8.22
CA VAL A 135 -6.56 -7.24 -9.12
C VAL A 135 -5.41 -8.05 -8.57
N ILE A 136 -4.71 -8.74 -9.43
CA ILE A 136 -3.39 -9.31 -9.17
C ILE A 136 -2.47 -8.76 -10.23
N GLY A 137 -1.35 -8.19 -9.84
CA GLY A 137 -0.38 -7.59 -10.74
C GLY A 137 1.05 -7.94 -10.38
N VAL A 138 1.92 -7.85 -11.35
CA VAL A 138 3.37 -7.87 -11.18
C VAL A 138 3.94 -6.71 -11.97
N GLY A 139 4.94 -6.05 -11.41
CA GLY A 139 5.46 -4.85 -12.00
C GLY A 139 6.93 -4.59 -11.75
N SER A 140 7.35 -3.48 -12.29
CA SER A 140 8.67 -2.92 -12.05
C SER A 140 8.58 -1.42 -11.85
N PHE A 141 9.49 -0.90 -11.06
CA PHE A 141 9.55 0.51 -10.75
C PHE A 141 10.99 0.95 -10.54
N GLY A 142 11.22 2.24 -10.58
CA GLY A 142 12.50 2.86 -10.25
C GLY A 142 12.29 4.21 -9.63
N GLY A 143 13.28 4.67 -8.89
CA GLY A 143 13.18 5.93 -8.16
C GLY A 143 14.49 6.39 -7.56
N TYR A 144 14.37 7.44 -6.77
CA TYR A 144 15.47 8.04 -6.05
C TYR A 144 15.08 8.32 -4.61
N ALA A 145 15.98 8.00 -3.68
CA ALA A 145 15.80 8.22 -2.25
C ALA A 145 16.82 9.22 -1.70
N TRP A 146 16.33 10.15 -0.89
CA TRP A 146 17.14 11.12 -0.14
C TRP A 146 17.17 10.73 1.33
N ASP A 147 18.36 10.67 1.87
CA ASP A 147 18.58 10.56 3.31
C ASP A 147 18.50 11.95 3.96
N LEU A 148 17.54 12.15 4.82
CA LEU A 148 17.33 13.42 5.54
C LEU A 148 18.04 13.47 6.90
N GLY A 149 18.75 12.38 7.27
CA GLY A 149 19.39 12.25 8.58
C GLY A 149 18.44 11.75 9.68
N SER A 150 19.02 11.40 10.82
CA SER A 150 18.27 10.91 12.00
C SER A 150 17.34 9.72 11.72
N GLY A 151 17.65 8.91 10.70
CA GLY A 151 16.83 7.78 10.27
C GLY A 151 15.69 8.14 9.33
N PHE A 152 15.42 9.42 9.07
CA PHE A 152 14.37 9.81 8.13
C PHE A 152 14.85 9.81 6.69
N GLY A 153 13.94 9.46 5.80
CA GLY A 153 14.14 9.51 4.36
C GLY A 153 12.88 9.86 3.61
N ILE A 154 13.07 10.32 2.39
CA ILE A 154 12.01 10.54 1.42
C ILE A 154 12.43 9.88 0.11
N ASP A 155 11.53 9.23 -0.57
CA ASP A 155 11.78 8.72 -1.91
C ASP A 155 10.63 9.01 -2.87
N VAL A 156 10.99 9.08 -4.15
CA VAL A 156 10.05 9.25 -5.25
C VAL A 156 10.29 8.10 -6.22
N GLN A 157 9.22 7.40 -6.60
CA GLN A 157 9.31 6.31 -7.54
C GLN A 157 8.17 6.33 -8.56
N GLY A 158 8.47 5.77 -9.72
CA GLY A 158 7.51 5.56 -10.80
C GLY A 158 7.71 4.20 -11.45
N GLY A 159 6.63 3.63 -11.95
CA GLY A 159 6.66 2.31 -12.57
C GLY A 159 5.33 1.92 -13.20
N ALA A 160 5.20 0.64 -13.51
CA ALA A 160 3.96 0.09 -14.01
C ALA A 160 3.85 -1.40 -13.72
N ASP A 161 2.62 -1.87 -13.50
CA ASP A 161 2.29 -3.26 -13.27
C ASP A 161 1.45 -3.82 -14.41
N LEU A 162 1.77 -5.00 -14.87
CA LEU A 162 0.87 -5.80 -15.69
C LEU A 162 -0.11 -6.49 -14.73
N ALA A 163 -1.35 -6.06 -14.78
CA ALA A 163 -2.38 -6.45 -13.83
C ALA A 163 -3.55 -7.15 -14.50
N TRP A 164 -3.92 -8.29 -13.95
CA TRP A 164 -5.13 -9.00 -14.30
C TRP A 164 -6.20 -8.75 -13.24
N THR A 165 -7.44 -8.44 -13.70
CA THR A 165 -8.58 -8.24 -12.82
C THR A 165 -9.74 -9.14 -13.19
N HIS A 166 -10.37 -9.70 -12.16
CA HIS A 166 -11.65 -10.38 -12.23
C HIS A 166 -12.67 -9.63 -11.40
N TYR A 167 -13.80 -9.24 -12.00
CA TYR A 167 -14.83 -8.48 -11.30
C TYR A 167 -16.25 -8.85 -11.70
N ARG A 168 -17.18 -8.54 -10.79
CA ARG A 168 -18.62 -8.62 -10.96
C ARG A 168 -19.18 -7.22 -11.16
N MET A 169 -20.14 -7.09 -12.08
CA MET A 169 -20.87 -5.86 -12.33
C MET A 169 -22.26 -5.94 -11.71
N TYR A 170 -22.74 -4.80 -11.23
CA TYR A 170 -24.06 -4.65 -10.63
C TYR A 170 -24.70 -3.38 -11.16
N ASP A 171 -26.02 -3.40 -11.44
CA ASP A 171 -26.72 -2.25 -12.02
C ASP A 171 -26.86 -1.07 -11.06
N CYS A 172 -26.84 -1.32 -9.76
CA CYS A 172 -26.91 -0.26 -8.76
C CYS A 172 -25.95 -0.49 -7.59
N VAL A 173 -25.73 0.58 -6.80
CA VAL A 173 -24.77 0.57 -5.67
C VAL A 173 -25.19 -0.41 -4.56
N HIS A 174 -26.49 -0.64 -4.38
CA HIS A 174 -27.04 -1.52 -3.35
C HIS A 174 -27.60 -2.83 -3.90
N CYS A 175 -27.54 -3.06 -5.21
CA CYS A 175 -28.01 -4.31 -5.83
C CYS A 175 -27.19 -5.51 -5.34
N GLY A 176 -27.87 -6.58 -4.95
CA GLY A 176 -27.24 -7.81 -4.45
C GLY A 176 -26.80 -8.78 -5.54
N SER A 177 -27.52 -8.80 -6.69
CA SER A 177 -27.26 -9.74 -7.78
C SER A 177 -26.36 -9.14 -8.86
N PRO A 178 -25.29 -9.83 -9.26
CA PRO A 178 -24.43 -9.38 -10.35
C PRO A 178 -25.12 -9.61 -11.69
N VAL A 179 -25.04 -8.62 -12.59
CA VAL A 179 -25.57 -8.70 -13.98
C VAL A 179 -24.53 -9.25 -14.96
N ALA A 180 -23.26 -9.13 -14.64
CA ALA A 180 -22.17 -9.66 -15.46
C ALA A 180 -20.91 -9.98 -14.64
N ARG A 181 -20.05 -10.80 -15.22
CA ARG A 181 -18.68 -11.07 -14.73
C ARG A 181 -17.71 -10.82 -15.87
N LYS A 182 -16.62 -10.13 -15.59
CA LYS A 182 -15.62 -9.79 -16.59
C LYS A 182 -14.22 -10.02 -16.07
N ASN A 183 -13.32 -10.31 -17.02
CA ASN A 183 -11.87 -10.35 -16.84
C ASN A 183 -11.26 -9.29 -17.72
N ARG A 184 -10.23 -8.61 -17.22
CA ARG A 184 -9.47 -7.63 -17.99
C ARG A 184 -8.00 -7.71 -17.59
N VAL A 185 -7.15 -7.31 -18.53
CA VAL A 185 -5.73 -7.07 -18.29
C VAL A 185 -5.47 -5.58 -18.50
N TYR A 186 -4.74 -4.97 -17.59
CA TYR A 186 -4.37 -3.57 -17.61
C TYR A 186 -2.88 -3.40 -17.41
N LEU A 187 -2.33 -2.36 -17.99
CA LEU A 187 -1.05 -1.80 -17.58
C LEU A 187 -1.36 -0.68 -16.57
N LEU A 188 -1.09 -0.91 -15.28
CA LEU A 188 -1.35 0.03 -14.21
C LEU A 188 -0.11 0.90 -13.97
N PRO A 189 -0.08 2.17 -14.40
CA PRO A 189 0.99 3.07 -14.02
C PRO A 189 0.92 3.35 -12.53
N LYS A 190 2.07 3.41 -11.89
CA LYS A 190 2.21 3.73 -10.47
C LYS A 190 3.20 4.84 -10.25
N VAL A 191 2.90 5.71 -9.31
CA VAL A 191 3.76 6.78 -8.81
C VAL A 191 3.58 6.85 -7.32
N SER A 192 4.66 6.98 -6.59
CA SER A 192 4.61 7.26 -5.16
C SER A 192 5.63 8.31 -4.74
N VAL A 193 5.31 8.96 -3.64
CA VAL A 193 6.21 9.78 -2.84
C VAL A 193 6.11 9.22 -1.43
N ASP A 194 7.18 8.62 -0.94
CA ASP A 194 7.18 7.92 0.33
C ASP A 194 8.06 8.65 1.34
N VAL A 195 7.56 8.76 2.57
CA VAL A 195 8.36 9.19 3.73
C VAL A 195 8.60 7.97 4.59
N SER A 196 9.84 7.76 5.00
CA SER A 196 10.23 6.59 5.78
C SER A 196 11.06 6.96 7.00
N TRP A 197 10.97 6.13 8.02
CA TRP A 197 11.83 6.15 9.19
C TRP A 197 12.53 4.81 9.37
N ARG A 198 13.84 4.85 9.52
CA ARG A 198 14.76 3.70 9.59
C ARG A 198 15.29 3.51 11.01
N PHE A 199 15.34 2.28 11.46
CA PHE A 199 15.77 1.91 12.81
C PHE A 199 16.46 0.53 12.85
#